data_723ebea09ef63a7eef888f58147c5428
#
_entry.id   723ebea09ef63a7eef888f58147c5428
#
_cell.length_a   1.000
_cell.length_b   1.000
_cell.length_c   1.000
_cell.angle_alpha   90.00
_cell.angle_beta   90.00
_cell.angle_gamma   90.00
#
_symmetry.space_group_name_H-M   'P 1'
#
loop_
_entity.id
_entity.type
_entity.pdbx_description
1 polymer ?
#
loop_
_entity_poly.entity_id
_entity_poly.type
_entity_poly.pdbx_seq_one_letter_code
_entity_poly.pdbx_strand_id
1 'polypeptide(L)'
;AEGNFDAKRLLPEQIQGYGLGVMNARAAYYAKQDSRFADFLTDGRAYGPHGQDLVIANSIQNYDDELSKELTQMTVEANLRTRELGFKPYVAPALSSAAISLILTMEGKWHYSSNFLGGVYMGSRNRYTMGGLEIEPLPLPGKLYERLQKAYQGLEAVL
;
A
#
# COMPACT_ATOMS: atom_id res chain seq x y z
N ALA A 1 17.96 1.00 12.86
CA ALA A 1 18.17 -0.35 13.37
C ALA A 1 19.60 -0.53 13.90
N GLU A 2 20.04 0.39 14.74
CA GLU A 2 21.29 0.29 15.49
C GLU A 2 20.99 -0.34 16.85
N GLY A 3 20.80 -1.61 16.88
CA GLY A 3 20.72 -2.30 18.13
C GLY A 3 20.92 -3.75 17.86
N ASN A 4 21.60 -4.54 18.48
CA ASN A 4 21.77 -5.99 18.52
C ASN A 4 21.76 -6.79 17.19
N PHE A 5 21.43 -6.17 16.04
CA PHE A 5 21.51 -6.79 14.72
C PHE A 5 22.60 -6.10 13.91
N ASP A 6 23.53 -6.88 13.40
CA ASP A 6 24.44 -6.43 12.37
C ASP A 6 23.62 -6.22 11.08
N ALA A 7 23.11 -4.99 10.86
CA ALA A 7 22.29 -4.63 9.72
C ALA A 7 22.97 -4.93 8.36
N LYS A 8 24.29 -5.07 8.36
CA LYS A 8 25.08 -5.48 7.17
C LYS A 8 24.88 -6.95 6.79
N ARG A 9 24.25 -7.75 7.64
CA ARG A 9 23.95 -9.16 7.38
C ARG A 9 22.53 -9.40 6.88
N LEU A 10 21.68 -8.37 6.90
CA LEU A 10 20.33 -8.46 6.34
C LEU A 10 20.36 -8.05 4.87
N LEU A 11 19.83 -8.91 4.03
CA LEU A 11 19.57 -8.57 2.63
C LEU A 11 18.32 -7.67 2.57
N PRO A 12 18.25 -6.70 1.63
CA PRO A 12 17.09 -5.85 1.47
C PRO A 12 15.78 -6.64 1.33
N GLU A 13 15.81 -7.79 0.71
CA GLU A 13 14.67 -8.69 0.49
C GLU A 13 14.14 -9.33 1.78
N GLN A 14 14.93 -9.30 2.86
CA GLN A 14 14.53 -9.79 4.19
C GLN A 14 13.80 -8.74 5.02
N ILE A 15 13.69 -7.50 4.51
CA ILE A 15 13.04 -6.39 5.17
C ILE A 15 11.69 -6.14 4.52
N GLN A 16 10.65 -6.07 5.32
CA GLN A 16 9.28 -5.81 4.86
C GLN A 16 8.64 -4.69 5.68
N GLY A 17 7.95 -3.77 5.00
CA GLY A 17 7.23 -2.67 5.62
C GLY A 17 5.72 -2.92 5.65
N TYR A 18 5.08 -2.70 6.81
CA TYR A 18 3.64 -2.91 7.00
C TYR A 18 2.90 -1.58 7.19
N GLY A 19 2.58 -0.89 6.12
CA GLY A 19 1.81 0.36 6.13
C GLY A 19 0.73 0.41 5.07
N LEU A 20 0.95 -0.29 3.96
CA LEU A 20 0.04 -0.24 2.81
C LEU A 20 -1.32 -0.90 3.09
N GLY A 21 -1.39 -1.90 3.95
CA GLY A 21 -2.65 -2.54 4.34
C GLY A 21 -3.64 -1.55 4.99
N VAL A 22 -3.15 -0.60 5.77
CA VAL A 22 -3.97 0.47 6.35
C VAL A 22 -4.52 1.40 5.26
N MET A 23 -3.71 1.73 4.26
CA MET A 23 -4.13 2.58 3.14
C MET A 23 -5.19 1.88 2.29
N ASN A 24 -5.01 0.59 2.02
CA ASN A 24 -6.04 -0.22 1.35
C ASN A 24 -7.36 -0.25 2.16
N ALA A 25 -7.29 -0.42 3.47
CA ALA A 25 -8.48 -0.42 4.32
C ALA A 25 -9.20 0.94 4.34
N ARG A 26 -8.46 2.06 4.32
CA ARG A 26 -9.03 3.42 4.22
C ARG A 26 -9.72 3.63 2.87
N ALA A 27 -9.10 3.23 1.77
CA ALA A 27 -9.72 3.29 0.46
C ALA A 27 -11.02 2.48 0.41
N ALA A 28 -11.00 1.25 0.96
CA ALA A 28 -12.20 0.42 1.07
C ALA A 28 -13.30 1.04 1.95
N TYR A 29 -12.93 1.77 3.00
CA TYR A 29 -13.88 2.52 3.83
C TYR A 29 -14.63 3.58 3.01
N TYR A 30 -13.92 4.39 2.22
CA TYR A 30 -14.53 5.37 1.35
C TYR A 30 -15.35 4.74 0.22
N ALA A 31 -14.85 3.66 -0.37
CA ALA A 31 -15.57 2.94 -1.42
C ALA A 31 -16.92 2.34 -0.96
N LYS A 32 -17.04 2.03 0.33
CA LYS A 32 -18.34 1.61 0.92
C LYS A 32 -19.34 2.73 1.08
N GLN A 33 -18.89 3.99 1.10
CA GLN A 33 -19.75 5.15 1.34
C GLN A 33 -20.16 5.87 0.06
N ASP A 34 -19.40 5.69 -1.02
CA ASP A 34 -19.64 6.32 -2.31
C ASP A 34 -19.63 5.28 -3.43
N SER A 35 -20.77 5.07 -4.05
CA SER A 35 -20.97 4.07 -5.10
C SER A 35 -20.09 4.28 -6.34
N ARG A 36 -19.56 5.49 -6.57
CA ARG A 36 -18.61 5.76 -7.64
C ARG A 36 -17.32 4.93 -7.51
N PHE A 37 -16.97 4.55 -6.29
CA PHE A 37 -15.78 3.74 -5.97
C PHE A 37 -16.10 2.27 -5.68
N ALA A 38 -17.31 1.81 -5.94
CA ALA A 38 -17.75 0.45 -5.57
C ALA A 38 -16.85 -0.65 -6.13
N ASP A 39 -16.33 -0.47 -7.34
CA ASP A 39 -15.42 -1.43 -8.00
C ASP A 39 -14.14 -1.66 -7.19
N PHE A 40 -13.71 -0.70 -6.36
CA PHE A 40 -12.55 -0.86 -5.50
C PHE A 40 -12.70 -2.05 -4.53
N LEU A 41 -13.90 -2.34 -4.09
CA LEU A 41 -14.15 -3.41 -3.10
C LEU A 41 -13.87 -4.82 -3.65
N THR A 42 -13.93 -4.99 -4.95
CA THR A 42 -13.74 -6.27 -5.64
C THR A 42 -12.44 -6.33 -6.42
N ASP A 43 -12.09 -5.25 -7.13
CA ASP A 43 -11.02 -5.22 -8.11
C ASP A 43 -10.02 -4.06 -7.93
N GLY A 44 -10.20 -3.24 -6.90
CA GLY A 44 -9.26 -2.16 -6.57
C GLY A 44 -7.94 -2.66 -6.00
N ARG A 45 -6.90 -1.82 -6.13
CA ARG A 45 -5.56 -2.12 -5.61
C ARG A 45 -4.92 -0.88 -5.00
N ALA A 46 -4.05 -1.12 -4.03
CA ALA A 46 -3.21 -0.11 -3.41
C ALA A 46 -1.73 -0.41 -3.70
N TYR A 47 -0.99 0.63 -4.05
CA TYR A 47 0.45 0.57 -4.37
C TYR A 47 1.21 1.72 -3.74
N GLY A 48 2.53 1.57 -3.60
CA GLY A 48 3.41 2.62 -3.12
C GLY A 48 3.58 2.64 -1.60
N PRO A 49 4.15 3.74 -1.07
CA PRO A 49 4.38 3.91 0.35
C PRO A 49 3.11 4.34 1.09
N HIS A 50 3.21 4.41 2.41
CA HIS A 50 2.23 5.08 3.25
C HIS A 50 2.46 6.60 3.20
N GLY A 51 2.00 7.28 2.16
CA GLY A 51 2.18 8.74 2.06
C GLY A 51 2.05 9.32 0.65
N GLN A 52 2.95 10.24 0.31
CA GLN A 52 2.84 11.11 -0.86
C GLN A 52 2.77 10.35 -2.20
N ASP A 53 3.54 9.27 -2.35
CA ASP A 53 3.59 8.49 -3.59
C ASP A 53 2.63 7.28 -3.58
N LEU A 54 1.63 7.32 -2.70
CA LEU A 54 0.56 6.33 -2.69
C LEU A 54 -0.25 6.40 -3.99
N VAL A 55 -0.57 5.24 -4.53
CA VAL A 55 -1.49 5.09 -5.66
C VAL A 55 -2.59 4.10 -5.30
N ILE A 56 -3.83 4.59 -5.28
CA ILE A 56 -5.03 3.75 -5.16
C ILE A 56 -5.64 3.61 -6.55
N ALA A 57 -5.64 2.42 -7.11
CA ALA A 57 -6.36 2.10 -8.34
C ALA A 57 -7.81 1.77 -7.97
N ASN A 58 -8.77 2.56 -8.47
CA ASN A 58 -10.20 2.35 -8.22
C ASN A 58 -10.67 0.97 -8.70
N SER A 59 -10.11 0.47 -9.78
CA SER A 59 -10.31 -0.86 -10.36
C SER A 59 -9.14 -1.18 -11.28
N ILE A 60 -8.84 -2.44 -11.50
CA ILE A 60 -7.88 -2.87 -12.53
C ILE A 60 -8.60 -3.10 -13.87
N GLN A 61 -9.81 -3.66 -13.85
CA GLN A 61 -10.59 -3.95 -15.06
C GLN A 61 -11.25 -2.69 -15.63
N ASN A 62 -11.84 -1.86 -14.77
CA ASN A 62 -12.56 -0.64 -15.12
C ASN A 62 -11.79 0.59 -14.59
N TYR A 63 -10.49 0.66 -14.88
CA TYR A 63 -9.65 1.74 -14.37
C TYR A 63 -10.08 3.10 -14.92
N ASP A 64 -10.40 4.01 -14.01
CA ASP A 64 -10.62 5.42 -14.26
C ASP A 64 -9.57 6.25 -13.52
N ASP A 65 -8.80 7.05 -14.26
CA ASP A 65 -7.68 7.79 -13.72
C ASP A 65 -8.10 8.89 -12.75
N GLU A 66 -9.22 9.57 -13.02
CA GLU A 66 -9.70 10.66 -12.17
C GLU A 66 -10.33 10.11 -10.89
N LEU A 67 -11.14 9.06 -10.95
CA LEU A 67 -11.66 8.38 -9.76
C LEU A 67 -10.52 7.78 -8.92
N SER A 68 -9.51 7.23 -9.57
CA SER A 68 -8.32 6.70 -8.89
C SER A 68 -7.53 7.78 -8.16
N LYS A 69 -7.35 8.97 -8.76
CA LYS A 69 -6.71 10.13 -8.11
C LYS A 69 -7.53 10.65 -6.94
N GLU A 70 -8.84 10.81 -7.13
CA GLU A 70 -9.76 11.26 -6.07
C GLU A 70 -9.71 10.31 -4.87
N LEU A 71 -9.85 9.00 -5.09
CA LEU A 71 -9.79 8.00 -4.02
C LEU A 71 -8.41 7.96 -3.34
N THR A 72 -7.32 8.16 -4.10
CA THR A 72 -5.96 8.28 -3.55
C THR A 72 -5.87 9.46 -2.59
N GLN A 73 -6.32 10.63 -3.02
CA GLN A 73 -6.29 11.85 -2.20
C GLN A 73 -7.12 11.69 -0.92
N MET A 74 -8.35 11.20 -1.02
CA MET A 74 -9.20 10.92 0.15
C MET A 74 -8.51 9.99 1.14
N THR A 75 -7.82 8.96 0.64
CA THR A 75 -7.10 7.98 1.45
C THR A 75 -5.91 8.60 2.19
N VAL A 76 -5.11 9.43 1.52
CA VAL A 76 -3.96 10.13 2.09
C VAL A 76 -4.40 11.14 3.15
N GLU A 77 -5.47 11.90 2.87
CA GLU A 77 -5.97 12.97 3.74
C GLU A 77 -6.82 12.49 4.94
N ALA A 78 -7.11 11.19 5.03
CA ALA A 78 -7.94 10.65 6.11
C ALA A 78 -7.43 11.01 7.52
N ASN A 79 -6.11 11.11 7.70
CA ASN A 79 -5.51 11.54 8.97
C ASN A 79 -5.83 13.00 9.31
N LEU A 80 -5.90 13.87 8.32
CA LEU A 80 -6.22 15.30 8.52
C LEU A 80 -7.66 15.43 9.01
N ARG A 81 -8.60 14.74 8.35
CA ARG A 81 -10.01 14.71 8.75
C ARG A 81 -10.20 14.19 10.19
N THR A 82 -9.44 13.16 10.58
CA THR A 82 -9.46 12.64 11.95
C THR A 82 -9.00 13.69 12.96
N ARG A 83 -7.98 14.49 12.63
CA ARG A 83 -7.47 15.59 13.48
C ARG A 83 -8.48 16.73 13.61
N GLU A 84 -9.17 17.08 12.54
CA GLU A 84 -10.22 18.12 12.55
C GLU A 84 -11.35 17.77 13.52
N LEU A 85 -11.65 16.48 13.69
CA LEU A 85 -12.60 15.98 14.68
C LEU A 85 -12.05 15.92 16.12
N GLY A 86 -10.82 16.39 16.35
CA GLY A 86 -10.18 16.40 17.66
C GLY A 86 -9.53 15.09 18.10
N PHE A 87 -9.48 14.07 17.22
CA PHE A 87 -8.88 12.79 17.52
C PHE A 87 -7.41 12.71 17.05
N LYS A 88 -6.59 11.96 17.80
CA LYS A 88 -5.22 11.65 17.38
C LYS A 88 -5.25 10.48 16.38
N PRO A 89 -4.78 10.65 15.12
CA PRO A 89 -4.88 9.61 14.09
C PRO A 89 -3.93 8.41 14.31
N TYR A 90 -2.99 8.52 15.24
CA TYR A 90 -1.96 7.51 15.52
C TYR A 90 -2.19 6.83 16.87
N VAL A 91 -3.42 6.46 17.16
CA VAL A 91 -3.75 5.65 18.34
C VAL A 91 -3.38 4.18 18.12
N ALA A 92 -3.18 3.44 19.22
CA ALA A 92 -2.78 2.03 19.20
C ALA A 92 -3.58 1.12 18.23
N PRO A 93 -4.92 1.24 18.08
CA PRO A 93 -5.66 0.45 17.10
C PRO A 93 -5.20 0.64 15.65
N ALA A 94 -4.80 1.86 15.26
CA ALA A 94 -4.30 2.11 13.91
C ALA A 94 -2.92 1.47 13.69
N LEU A 95 -2.06 1.49 14.70
CA LEU A 95 -0.74 0.86 14.64
C LEU A 95 -0.85 -0.66 14.68
N SER A 96 -1.71 -1.22 15.52
CA SER A 96 -1.90 -2.67 15.66
C SER A 96 -2.52 -3.31 14.43
N SER A 97 -3.17 -2.54 13.53
CA SER A 97 -3.69 -3.06 12.27
C SER A 97 -2.60 -3.66 11.36
N ALA A 98 -1.34 -3.27 11.52
CA ALA A 98 -0.21 -3.89 10.84
C ALA A 98 -0.03 -5.38 11.20
N ALA A 99 -0.50 -5.81 12.38
CA ALA A 99 -0.48 -7.20 12.80
C ALA A 99 -1.28 -8.11 11.84
N ILE A 100 -2.33 -7.60 11.22
CA ILE A 100 -3.11 -8.35 10.22
C ILE A 100 -2.22 -8.73 9.03
N SER A 101 -1.47 -7.77 8.48
CA SER A 101 -0.54 -8.02 7.39
C SER A 101 0.58 -8.98 7.80
N LEU A 102 1.07 -8.88 9.03
CA LEU A 102 2.08 -9.79 9.57
C LEU A 102 1.56 -11.24 9.64
N ILE A 103 0.35 -11.45 10.18
CA ILE A 103 -0.29 -12.77 10.23
C ILE A 103 -0.45 -13.34 8.83
N LEU A 104 -0.97 -12.55 7.88
CA LEU A 104 -1.15 -12.99 6.50
C LEU A 104 0.18 -13.34 5.81
N THR A 105 1.27 -12.61 6.14
CA THR A 105 2.62 -12.96 5.68
C THR A 105 3.04 -14.35 6.19
N MET A 106 2.86 -14.60 7.48
CA MET A 106 3.21 -15.90 8.09
C MET A 106 2.38 -17.07 7.54
N GLU A 107 1.16 -16.80 7.13
CA GLU A 107 0.24 -17.78 6.51
C GLU A 107 0.44 -17.94 5.00
N GLY A 108 1.37 -17.19 4.37
CA GLY A 108 1.58 -17.20 2.93
C GLY A 108 0.39 -16.69 2.11
N LYS A 109 -0.46 -15.86 2.72
CA LYS A 109 -1.66 -15.31 2.08
C LYS A 109 -1.39 -13.97 1.41
N TRP A 110 -2.19 -13.65 0.38
CA TRP A 110 -2.15 -12.35 -0.27
C TRP A 110 -2.50 -11.22 0.70
N HIS A 111 -1.61 -10.23 0.78
CA HIS A 111 -1.77 -9.04 1.61
C HIS A 111 -1.07 -7.83 0.99
N TYR A 112 -1.15 -6.67 1.66
CA TYR A 112 -0.49 -5.44 1.22
C TYR A 112 0.68 -5.13 2.14
N SER A 113 1.88 -5.04 1.57
CA SER A 113 3.12 -4.66 2.27
C SER A 113 4.13 -4.07 1.29
N SER A 114 5.13 -3.38 1.82
CA SER A 114 6.25 -2.85 1.04
C SER A 114 7.41 -3.83 1.06
N ASN A 115 7.96 -4.11 -0.11
CA ASN A 115 9.09 -5.01 -0.31
C ASN A 115 10.14 -4.31 -1.16
N PHE A 116 11.37 -4.82 -1.11
CA PHE A 116 12.44 -4.36 -1.96
C PHE A 116 12.18 -4.77 -3.41
N LEU A 117 12.08 -3.80 -4.30
CA LEU A 117 11.79 -3.97 -5.72
C LEU A 117 12.92 -3.37 -6.57
N GLY A 118 14.10 -3.97 -6.48
CA GLY A 118 15.22 -3.64 -7.38
C GLY A 118 15.89 -2.28 -7.17
N GLY A 119 15.66 -1.61 -6.05
CA GLY A 119 16.28 -0.32 -5.75
C GLY A 119 15.57 0.41 -4.63
N VAL A 120 14.26 0.30 -4.56
CA VAL A 120 13.44 0.97 -3.56
C VAL A 120 12.50 0.00 -2.83
N TYR A 121 11.99 0.41 -1.67
CA TYR A 121 10.90 -0.28 -1.02
C TYR A 121 9.58 0.27 -1.52
N MET A 122 8.86 -0.52 -2.30
CA MET A 122 7.56 -0.14 -2.83
C MET A 122 6.47 -1.13 -2.39
N GLY A 123 5.31 -0.60 -2.02
CA GLY A 123 4.17 -1.40 -1.60
C GLY A 123 3.37 -1.95 -2.77
N SER A 124 2.92 -3.19 -2.62
CA SER A 124 2.05 -3.87 -3.58
C SER A 124 1.22 -4.95 -2.87
N ARG A 125 0.32 -5.58 -3.59
CA ARG A 125 -0.30 -6.83 -3.13
C ARG A 125 0.65 -7.98 -3.42
N ASN A 126 1.06 -8.68 -2.37
CA ASN A 126 2.08 -9.70 -2.43
C ASN A 126 1.83 -10.83 -1.41
N ARG A 127 2.61 -11.88 -1.49
CA ARG A 127 2.67 -12.97 -0.49
C ARG A 127 4.06 -13.59 -0.45
N TYR A 128 4.37 -14.26 0.66
CA TYR A 128 5.54 -15.10 0.77
C TYR A 128 5.14 -16.56 0.69
N THR A 129 5.88 -17.33 -0.10
CA THR A 129 5.73 -18.78 -0.26
C THR A 129 7.08 -19.45 -0.02
N MET A 130 7.13 -20.78 -0.08
CA MET A 130 8.39 -21.51 -0.03
C MET A 130 9.34 -21.14 -1.20
N GLY A 131 8.80 -20.59 -2.29
CA GLY A 131 9.59 -20.09 -3.43
C GLY A 131 10.09 -18.66 -3.26
N GLY A 132 9.72 -17.96 -2.19
CA GLY A 132 10.07 -16.56 -1.92
C GLY A 132 8.91 -15.61 -2.09
N LEU A 133 9.25 -14.32 -2.32
CA LEU A 133 8.28 -13.25 -2.54
C LEU A 133 7.59 -13.39 -3.90
N GLU A 134 6.26 -13.39 -3.88
CA GLU A 134 5.43 -13.31 -5.07
C GLU A 134 4.62 -12.01 -5.05
N ILE A 135 4.71 -11.23 -6.12
CA ILE A 135 3.88 -10.05 -6.36
C ILE A 135 2.72 -10.48 -7.25
N GLU A 136 1.51 -9.98 -6.96
CA GLU A 136 0.32 -10.31 -7.73
C GLU A 136 0.52 -9.91 -9.20
N PRO A 137 0.49 -10.88 -10.15
CA PRO A 137 0.63 -10.59 -11.56
C PRO A 137 -0.72 -10.08 -12.10
N LEU A 138 -0.79 -8.81 -12.46
CA LEU A 138 -1.99 -8.18 -13.03
C LEU A 138 -1.66 -7.46 -14.34
N PRO A 139 -2.55 -7.52 -15.34
CA PRO A 139 -2.45 -6.66 -16.51
C PRO A 139 -2.79 -5.22 -16.10
N LEU A 140 -1.76 -4.38 -15.93
CA LEU A 140 -1.96 -3.01 -15.49
C LEU A 140 -2.44 -2.12 -16.66
N PRO A 141 -3.51 -1.33 -16.47
CA PRO A 141 -3.91 -0.28 -17.43
C PRO A 141 -2.76 0.72 -17.66
N GLY A 142 -2.57 1.18 -18.91
CA GLY A 142 -1.43 2.03 -19.27
C GLY A 142 -1.24 3.25 -18.40
N LYS A 143 -2.32 4.02 -18.14
CA LYS A 143 -2.27 5.20 -17.25
C LYS A 143 -1.92 4.83 -15.80
N LEU A 144 -2.39 3.69 -15.29
CA LEU A 144 -2.00 3.20 -13.96
C LEU A 144 -0.51 2.86 -13.94
N TYR A 145 -0.02 2.18 -14.96
CA TYR A 145 1.40 1.84 -15.08
C TYR A 145 2.29 3.10 -15.07
N GLU A 146 1.94 4.14 -15.84
CA GLU A 146 2.65 5.42 -15.85
C GLU A 146 2.69 6.09 -14.47
N ARG A 147 1.57 6.05 -13.73
CA ARG A 147 1.51 6.55 -12.35
C ARG A 147 2.41 5.76 -11.40
N LEU A 148 2.43 4.44 -11.53
CA LEU A 148 3.30 3.58 -10.72
C LEU A 148 4.78 3.81 -11.03
N GLN A 149 5.14 4.00 -12.30
CA GLN A 149 6.51 4.37 -12.67
C GLN A 149 6.93 5.71 -12.05
N LYS A 150 6.04 6.71 -12.10
CA LYS A 150 6.30 8.01 -11.48
C LYS A 150 6.46 7.91 -9.97
N ALA A 151 5.62 7.13 -9.29
CA ALA A 151 5.73 6.89 -7.85
C ALA A 151 7.05 6.17 -7.51
N TYR A 152 7.45 5.19 -8.31
CA TYR A 152 8.73 4.50 -8.15
C TYR A 152 9.92 5.46 -8.28
N GLN A 153 9.92 6.30 -9.32
CA GLN A 153 10.96 7.33 -9.51
C GLN A 153 11.00 8.35 -8.36
N GLY A 154 9.84 8.71 -7.81
CA GLY A 154 9.76 9.56 -6.62
C GLY A 154 10.45 8.93 -5.40
N LEU A 155 10.33 7.62 -5.24
CA LEU A 155 11.02 6.89 -4.17
C LEU A 155 12.54 6.79 -4.40
N GLU A 156 12.99 6.62 -5.65
CA GLU A 156 14.42 6.64 -5.98
C GLU A 156 15.08 7.99 -5.69
N ALA A 157 14.35 9.10 -5.87
CA ALA A 157 14.87 10.44 -5.64
C ALA A 157 15.08 10.78 -4.15
N VAL A 158 14.55 9.98 -3.22
CA VAL A 158 14.68 10.17 -1.76
C VAL A 158 15.88 9.40 -1.18
N LEU A 159 16.44 8.47 -1.94
CA LEU A 159 17.64 7.70 -1.54
C LEU A 159 18.92 8.48 -1.81
#